data_34aee7dd8985fef8a47e48123665fb69
#
_entry.id   34aee7dd8985fef8a47e48123665fb69
#
_cell.length_a   1.000
_cell.length_b   1.000
_cell.length_c   1.000
_cell.angle_alpha   90.00
_cell.angle_beta   90.00
_cell.angle_gamma   90.00
#
_symmetry.space_group_name_H-M   'P 1'
#
loop_
_entity.id
_entity.type
_entity.pdbx_description
1 polymer ?
#
loop_
_entity_poly.entity_id
_entity_poly.type
_entity_poly.pdbx_seq_one_letter_code
_entity_poly.pdbx_strand_id
1 'polypeptide(L)'
;MPELTQNPTLKNFQQYVSELETERGFANQTIIDKCLLLGEEVGELFKAVRKSEGLAIDSNSNFTEIGDELTDIFIYLCAIANRKGIDLETAFLKKEEKNKQRIWKSM
;
A
#
# COMPACT_ATOMS: atom_id res chain seq x y z
N MET A 1 -18.86 9.78 -4.94
CA MET A 1 -18.03 8.78 -4.27
C MET A 1 -17.61 7.72 -5.26
N PRO A 2 -16.31 7.46 -5.44
CA PRO A 2 -15.91 6.33 -6.26
C PRO A 2 -16.35 5.01 -5.62
N GLU A 3 -16.56 4.01 -6.44
CA GLU A 3 -16.99 2.70 -5.97
C GLU A 3 -16.14 1.62 -6.62
N LEU A 4 -15.83 0.58 -5.85
CA LEU A 4 -15.16 -0.59 -6.36
C LEU A 4 -16.19 -1.58 -6.89
N THR A 5 -15.84 -2.24 -7.98
CA THR A 5 -16.66 -3.34 -8.49
C THR A 5 -16.54 -4.53 -7.56
N GLN A 6 -17.43 -5.52 -7.71
CA GLN A 6 -17.26 -6.79 -7.02
C GLN A 6 -16.05 -7.52 -7.59
N ASN A 7 -15.32 -8.19 -6.71
CA ASN A 7 -14.10 -8.93 -7.08
C ASN A 7 -13.13 -8.07 -7.90
N PRO A 8 -12.67 -6.94 -7.32
CA PRO A 8 -11.84 -6.00 -8.08
C PRO A 8 -10.47 -6.60 -8.42
N THR A 9 -9.97 -6.23 -9.60
CA THR A 9 -8.61 -6.55 -10.02
C THR A 9 -7.65 -5.47 -9.50
N LEU A 10 -6.34 -5.71 -9.63
CA LEU A 10 -5.36 -4.65 -9.30
C LEU A 10 -5.63 -3.38 -10.09
N LYS A 11 -5.99 -3.51 -11.35
CA LYS A 11 -6.32 -2.35 -12.18
C LYS A 11 -7.53 -1.59 -11.60
N ASN A 12 -8.53 -2.31 -11.13
CA ASN A 12 -9.70 -1.68 -10.50
C ASN A 12 -9.30 -0.91 -9.25
N PHE A 13 -8.40 -1.47 -8.42
CA PHE A 13 -7.92 -0.77 -7.23
C PHE A 13 -7.14 0.49 -7.60
N GLN A 14 -6.28 0.42 -8.60
CA GLN A 14 -5.53 1.61 -9.03
C GLN A 14 -6.46 2.71 -9.55
N GLN A 15 -7.47 2.33 -10.32
CA GLN A 15 -8.46 3.30 -10.83
C GLN A 15 -9.23 3.91 -9.67
N TYR A 16 -9.67 3.09 -8.71
CA TYR A 16 -10.37 3.58 -7.53
C TYR A 16 -9.53 4.59 -6.75
N VAL A 17 -8.24 4.28 -6.54
CA VAL A 17 -7.35 5.19 -5.82
C VAL A 17 -7.20 6.52 -6.56
N SER A 18 -7.07 6.47 -7.88
CA SER A 18 -7.00 7.69 -8.69
C SER A 18 -8.24 8.57 -8.48
N GLU A 19 -9.41 7.95 -8.48
CA GLU A 19 -10.67 8.67 -8.31
C GLU A 19 -10.83 9.24 -6.90
N LEU A 20 -10.46 8.48 -5.88
CA LEU A 20 -10.58 8.97 -4.52
C LEU A 20 -9.59 10.10 -4.22
N GLU A 21 -8.42 10.07 -4.83
CA GLU A 21 -7.46 11.16 -4.66
C GLU A 21 -7.99 12.45 -5.25
N THR A 22 -8.61 12.37 -6.42
CA THR A 22 -9.25 13.54 -7.03
C THR A 22 -10.36 14.07 -6.12
N GLU A 23 -11.22 13.18 -5.63
CA GLU A 23 -12.35 13.57 -4.78
C GLU A 23 -11.89 14.18 -3.46
N ARG A 24 -10.83 13.61 -2.85
CA ARG A 24 -10.33 14.06 -1.55
C ARG A 24 -9.34 15.23 -1.66
N GLY A 25 -9.03 15.68 -2.87
CA GLY A 25 -8.12 16.80 -3.08
C GLY A 25 -6.65 16.46 -2.95
N PHE A 26 -6.28 15.19 -3.12
CA PHE A 26 -4.90 14.73 -2.98
C PHE A 26 -4.17 14.58 -4.32
N ALA A 27 -4.85 14.86 -5.44
CA ALA A 27 -4.27 14.64 -6.76
C ALA A 27 -3.01 15.47 -7.00
N ASN A 28 -2.86 16.61 -6.32
CA ASN A 28 -1.70 17.49 -6.47
C ASN A 28 -0.51 17.10 -5.60
N GLN A 29 -0.65 16.10 -4.73
CA GLN A 29 0.48 15.63 -3.95
C GLN A 29 1.49 14.94 -4.86
N THR A 30 2.77 15.20 -4.59
CA THR A 30 3.84 14.64 -5.43
C THR A 30 4.12 13.19 -5.08
N ILE A 31 4.89 12.53 -5.93
CA ILE A 31 5.32 11.16 -5.62
C ILE A 31 6.17 11.14 -4.35
N ILE A 32 6.96 12.20 -4.11
CA ILE A 32 7.78 12.29 -2.88
C ILE A 32 6.87 12.39 -1.67
N ASP A 33 5.82 13.22 -1.74
CA ASP A 33 4.83 13.30 -0.65
C ASP A 33 4.25 11.92 -0.35
N LYS A 34 3.88 11.18 -1.39
CA LYS A 34 3.29 9.86 -1.22
C LYS A 34 4.27 8.86 -0.63
N CYS A 35 5.54 8.94 -1.00
CA CYS A 35 6.57 8.06 -0.42
C CYS A 35 6.77 8.33 1.07
N LEU A 36 6.78 9.60 1.48
CA LEU A 36 6.92 9.95 2.89
C LEU A 36 5.73 9.47 3.70
N LEU A 37 4.51 9.65 3.15
CA LEU A 37 3.30 9.16 3.79
C LEU A 37 3.29 7.63 3.89
N LEU A 38 3.76 6.95 2.85
CA LEU A 38 3.90 5.50 2.88
C LEU A 38 4.83 5.08 4.02
N GLY A 39 5.95 5.77 4.19
CA GLY A 39 6.89 5.47 5.28
C GLY A 39 6.24 5.57 6.66
N GLU A 40 5.38 6.59 6.87
CA GLU A 40 4.64 6.72 8.11
C GLU A 40 3.71 5.53 8.35
N GLU A 41 3.00 5.11 7.30
CA GLU A 41 2.07 3.97 7.42
C GLU A 41 2.81 2.66 7.69
N VAL A 42 4.01 2.48 7.13
CA VAL A 42 4.84 1.32 7.43
C VAL A 42 5.21 1.31 8.93
N GLY A 43 5.51 2.48 9.49
CA GLY A 43 5.75 2.61 10.93
C GLY A 43 4.54 2.23 11.76
N GLU A 44 3.35 2.66 11.34
CA GLU A 44 2.10 2.30 12.02
C GLU A 44 1.83 0.80 11.95
N LEU A 45 2.17 0.18 10.81
CA LEU A 45 2.08 -1.27 10.69
C LEU A 45 2.98 -1.97 11.70
N PHE A 46 4.21 -1.48 11.88
CA PHE A 46 5.13 -2.05 12.85
C PHE A 46 4.55 -2.00 14.26
N LYS A 47 3.93 -0.88 14.63
CA LYS A 47 3.29 -0.74 15.95
C LYS A 47 2.13 -1.73 16.10
N ALA A 48 1.30 -1.86 15.07
CA ALA A 48 0.16 -2.78 15.11
C ALA A 48 0.62 -4.23 15.27
N VAL A 49 1.69 -4.62 14.57
CA VAL A 49 2.24 -5.97 14.68
C VAL A 49 2.83 -6.20 16.08
N ARG A 50 3.58 -5.23 16.60
CA ARG A 50 4.14 -5.35 17.96
C ARG A 50 3.05 -5.57 18.99
N LYS A 51 1.95 -4.84 18.87
CA LYS A 51 0.82 -5.03 19.78
C LYS A 51 0.21 -6.41 19.62
N SER A 52 -0.05 -6.84 18.39
CA SER A 52 -0.69 -8.14 18.15
C SER A 52 0.15 -9.30 18.70
N GLU A 53 1.48 -9.13 18.73
CA GLU A 53 2.39 -10.14 19.25
C GLU A 53 2.70 -9.94 20.74
N GLY A 54 2.01 -9.03 21.40
CA GLY A 54 2.17 -8.82 22.84
C GLY A 54 3.43 -8.12 23.27
N LEU A 55 4.15 -7.48 22.35
CA LEU A 55 5.35 -6.73 22.70
C LEU A 55 4.95 -5.41 23.38
N ALA A 56 5.78 -4.96 24.32
CA ALA A 56 5.51 -3.75 25.08
C ALA A 56 5.46 -2.52 24.17
N ILE A 57 4.44 -1.70 24.38
CA ILE A 57 4.28 -0.42 23.70
C ILE A 57 3.88 0.60 24.75
N ASP A 58 4.04 1.89 24.40
CA ASP A 58 3.58 2.97 25.25
C ASP A 58 2.06 2.86 25.40
N SER A 59 1.58 2.84 26.65
CA SER A 59 0.16 2.72 26.94
C SER A 59 -0.66 3.89 26.40
N ASN A 60 -0.01 5.02 26.13
CA ASN A 60 -0.66 6.19 25.54
C ASN A 60 -0.64 6.20 24.02
N SER A 61 0.02 5.23 23.40
CA SER A 61 0.08 5.15 21.94
C SER A 61 -1.25 4.67 21.40
N ASN A 62 -1.71 5.32 20.33
CA ASN A 62 -2.81 4.84 19.55
C ASN A 62 -2.26 3.85 18.53
N PHE A 63 -3.01 2.78 18.31
CA PHE A 63 -2.65 1.82 17.29
C PHE A 63 -3.94 1.31 16.64
N THR A 64 -3.79 0.84 15.44
CA THR A 64 -4.90 0.38 14.63
C THR A 64 -4.75 -1.11 14.34
N GLU A 65 -5.73 -1.68 13.67
CA GLU A 65 -5.67 -3.07 13.25
C GLU A 65 -4.67 -3.25 12.13
N ILE A 66 -4.01 -4.41 12.10
CA ILE A 66 -3.03 -4.73 11.05
C ILE A 66 -3.67 -4.59 9.66
N GLY A 67 -4.90 -5.07 9.49
CA GLY A 67 -5.60 -4.97 8.21
C GLY A 67 -5.78 -3.55 7.73
N ASP A 68 -6.07 -2.63 8.63
CA ASP A 68 -6.22 -1.22 8.29
C ASP A 68 -4.90 -0.63 7.79
N GLU A 69 -3.81 -0.96 8.46
CA GLU A 69 -2.49 -0.44 8.06
C GLU A 69 -2.03 -1.02 6.73
N LEU A 70 -2.29 -2.31 6.51
CA LEU A 70 -1.99 -2.93 5.22
C LEU A 70 -2.79 -2.29 4.10
N THR A 71 -4.05 -1.95 4.38
CA THR A 71 -4.90 -1.27 3.40
C THR A 71 -4.36 0.11 3.05
N ASP A 72 -3.99 0.90 4.06
CA ASP A 72 -3.45 2.23 3.83
C ASP A 72 -2.14 2.17 3.03
N ILE A 73 -1.28 1.21 3.36
CA ILE A 73 -0.04 0.99 2.60
C ILE A 73 -0.37 0.66 1.15
N PHE A 74 -1.35 -0.22 0.91
CA PHE A 74 -1.74 -0.59 -0.44
C PHE A 74 -2.27 0.61 -1.23
N ILE A 75 -3.07 1.45 -0.59
CA ILE A 75 -3.58 2.67 -1.23
C ILE A 75 -2.41 3.56 -1.68
N TYR A 76 -1.40 3.76 -0.83
CA TYR A 76 -0.23 4.56 -1.20
C TYR A 76 0.58 3.90 -2.31
N LEU A 77 0.69 2.57 -2.32
CA LEU A 77 1.37 1.88 -3.41
C LEU A 77 0.66 2.12 -4.74
N CYS A 78 -0.67 2.05 -4.75
CA CYS A 78 -1.46 2.37 -5.94
C CYS A 78 -1.26 3.82 -6.37
N ALA A 79 -1.25 4.74 -5.41
CA ALA A 79 -1.09 6.17 -5.70
C ALA A 79 0.28 6.46 -6.33
N ILE A 80 1.33 5.80 -5.84
CA ILE A 80 2.68 5.95 -6.39
C ILE A 80 2.73 5.37 -7.80
N ALA A 81 2.20 4.17 -8.00
CA ALA A 81 2.17 3.52 -9.30
C ALA A 81 1.42 4.39 -10.32
N ASN A 82 0.29 4.97 -9.93
CA ASN A 82 -0.49 5.83 -10.81
C ASN A 82 0.31 7.05 -11.27
N ARG A 83 1.10 7.65 -10.39
CA ARG A 83 1.92 8.82 -10.72
C ARG A 83 3.03 8.50 -11.71
N LYS A 84 3.44 7.26 -11.80
CA LYS A 84 4.48 6.82 -12.72
C LYS A 84 3.92 6.05 -13.93
N GLY A 85 2.60 5.97 -14.04
CA GLY A 85 1.99 5.24 -15.14
C GLY A 85 2.29 3.75 -15.12
N ILE A 86 2.48 3.19 -13.93
CA ILE A 86 2.80 1.78 -13.78
C ILE A 86 1.52 1.00 -13.52
N ASP A 87 1.27 -0.04 -14.32
CA ASP A 87 0.21 -1.00 -14.06
C ASP A 87 0.77 -2.08 -13.16
N LEU A 88 0.25 -2.15 -11.93
CA LEU A 88 0.79 -3.06 -10.91
C LEU A 88 0.64 -4.54 -11.28
N GLU A 89 -0.44 -4.90 -11.95
CA GLU A 89 -0.61 -6.28 -12.39
C GLU A 89 0.50 -6.68 -13.35
N THR A 90 0.75 -5.86 -14.36
CA THR A 90 1.82 -6.11 -15.33
C THR A 90 3.18 -6.14 -14.65
N ALA A 91 3.43 -5.17 -13.76
CA ALA A 91 4.70 -5.10 -13.04
C ALA A 91 4.93 -6.33 -12.18
N PHE A 92 3.88 -6.79 -11.51
CA PHE A 92 3.96 -7.98 -10.67
C PHE A 92 4.32 -9.21 -11.50
N LEU A 93 3.61 -9.41 -12.61
CA LEU A 93 3.85 -10.57 -13.47
C LEU A 93 5.27 -10.57 -14.04
N LYS A 94 5.75 -9.41 -14.47
CA LYS A 94 7.13 -9.30 -14.98
C LYS A 94 8.16 -9.58 -13.88
N LYS A 95 7.94 -9.06 -12.70
CA LYS A 95 8.87 -9.27 -11.59
C LYS A 95 8.90 -10.74 -11.19
N GLU A 96 7.75 -11.40 -11.15
CA GLU A 96 7.68 -12.81 -10.82
C GLU A 96 8.37 -13.69 -11.86
N GLU A 97 8.31 -13.32 -13.15
CA GLU A 97 9.07 -14.04 -14.18
C GLU A 97 10.57 -13.98 -13.90
N LYS A 98 11.07 -12.82 -13.51
CA LYS A 98 12.47 -12.68 -13.10
C LYS A 98 12.79 -13.47 -11.85
N ASN A 99 11.89 -13.43 -10.87
CA ASN A 99 12.08 -14.14 -9.60
C ASN A 99 12.12 -15.65 -9.80
N LYS A 100 11.30 -16.20 -10.69
CA LYS A 100 11.28 -17.62 -10.99
C LYS A 100 12.60 -18.12 -11.55
N GLN A 101 13.36 -17.25 -12.21
CA GLN A 101 14.65 -17.61 -12.80
C GLN A 101 15.81 -17.49 -11.84
N ARG A 102 15.59 -16.94 -10.65
CA ARG A 102 16.64 -16.79 -9.64
C ARG A 102 16.78 -18.07 -8.84
N ILE A 103 18.02 -18.33 -8.41
CA ILE A 103 18.29 -19.46 -7.52
C ILE A 103 18.19 -18.95 -6.09
N TRP A 104 17.20 -19.47 -5.35
CA TRP A 104 16.99 -19.10 -3.96
C TRP A 104 17.67 -20.09 -3.05
N LYS A 105 18.37 -19.59 -2.03
CA LYS A 105 19.01 -20.45 -1.04
C LYS A 105 18.14 -20.56 0.19
N SER A 106 18.01 -21.76 0.72
CA SER A 106 17.39 -21.98 2.03
C SER A 106 18.25 -21.38 3.11
N MET A 107 17.60 -20.81 4.09
CA MET A 107 18.27 -20.24 5.25
C MET A 107 18.19 -21.18 6.45
#